data_fae17da81fc2f55c60daea78a124c80e
#
_entry.id   fae17da81fc2f55c60daea78a124c80e
#
_cell.length_a   1.000
_cell.length_b   1.000
_cell.length_c   1.000
_cell.angle_alpha   90.00
_cell.angle_beta   90.00
_cell.angle_gamma   90.00
#
_symmetry.space_group_name_H-M   'P 1'
#
loop_
_entity.id
_entity.type
_entity.pdbx_description
1 polymer ?
#
loop_
_entity_poly.entity_id
_entity_poly.type
_entity_poly.pdbx_seq_one_letter_code
_entity_poly.pdbx_strand_id
1 'polypeptide(L)'
;MPDAPIAPVGLAVSGGADSLALAWLARSWRQHVLAFIVDHALRPESAAEARLTAQRLSEMGVEARVLTLAPFPKGRLQERARDARFDALERACVDAGCLDLLVAHHLHDQDETVSMRHGAGSGQAGLAGIAASAIRGRIRIVRPLLACHPERLRGTLRAAGLSWVEDPSNQNRRFERVRWRQDLTQSERAQAREWQAGAVLNREVRDAGLANLLANEAVWHPAGWVFLRKNGVCEDSVSALVRLVSGSRYRPSREKVLLLTKQGQGSLGGVIMRTAGRFGDGVIFVREMRSVEASVCAAGQPFWDGRWRYLQEDVPEGTLIGALGSGAQGLDARRLGIPVEALQALPALWRDGRVIGLPDLLERAGTVPFVWAGGVPVTGENGVNG
;
A
#
# COMPACT_ATOMS: atom_id res chain seq x y z
N MET A 1 16.37 -5.75 -9.77
CA MET A 1 15.31 -5.52 -10.77
C MET A 1 15.88 -5.50 -12.14
N PRO A 2 15.26 -6.11 -13.13
CA PRO A 2 15.63 -5.84 -14.49
C PRO A 2 15.43 -4.34 -14.71
N ASP A 3 16.51 -3.69 -15.12
CA ASP A 3 16.50 -2.28 -15.42
C ASP A 3 15.75 -2.11 -16.74
N ALA A 4 14.49 -1.67 -16.66
CA ALA A 4 13.71 -1.34 -17.84
C ALA A 4 13.90 0.17 -18.11
N PRO A 5 14.96 0.58 -18.82
CA PRO A 5 15.31 1.99 -19.01
C PRO A 5 14.23 2.80 -19.72
N ILE A 6 13.30 2.11 -20.39
CA ILE A 6 12.18 2.69 -21.13
C ILE A 6 10.96 2.95 -20.23
N ALA A 7 10.80 2.21 -19.11
CA ALA A 7 9.67 2.41 -18.23
C ALA A 7 9.85 3.72 -17.40
N PRO A 8 8.86 4.62 -17.38
CA PRO A 8 8.94 5.83 -16.62
C PRO A 8 8.97 5.54 -15.11
N VAL A 9 9.73 6.36 -14.36
CA VAL A 9 9.79 6.32 -12.89
C VAL A 9 9.09 7.54 -12.35
N GLY A 10 8.11 7.32 -11.45
CA GLY A 10 7.41 8.39 -10.76
C GLY A 10 8.21 8.95 -9.59
N LEU A 11 8.15 10.25 -9.38
CA LEU A 11 8.71 10.94 -8.22
C LEU A 11 7.61 11.68 -7.47
N ALA A 12 7.54 11.54 -6.15
CA ALA A 12 6.70 12.39 -5.32
C ALA A 12 7.49 13.62 -4.89
N VAL A 13 7.17 14.79 -5.45
CA VAL A 13 7.89 16.04 -5.20
C VAL A 13 7.00 17.04 -4.47
N SER A 14 7.48 17.58 -3.35
CA SER A 14 6.78 18.59 -2.54
C SER A 14 7.33 20.01 -2.69
N GLY A 15 8.43 20.19 -3.43
CA GLY A 15 9.12 21.47 -3.56
C GLY A 15 10.17 21.76 -2.47
N GLY A 16 10.23 20.95 -1.42
CA GLY A 16 11.29 21.04 -0.40
C GLY A 16 12.61 20.43 -0.87
N ALA A 17 13.69 20.78 -0.17
CA ALA A 17 15.08 20.43 -0.53
C ALA A 17 15.24 18.92 -0.84
N ASP A 18 14.75 18.04 0.03
CA ASP A 18 14.99 16.60 -0.11
C ASP A 18 14.31 16.03 -1.35
N SER A 19 13.09 16.49 -1.66
CA SER A 19 12.34 16.03 -2.83
C SER A 19 12.90 16.58 -4.15
N LEU A 20 13.41 17.81 -4.15
CA LEU A 20 14.10 18.38 -5.31
C LEU A 20 15.47 17.73 -5.53
N ALA A 21 16.20 17.39 -4.45
CA ALA A 21 17.44 16.63 -4.55
C ALA A 21 17.19 15.22 -5.13
N LEU A 22 16.11 14.57 -4.71
CA LEU A 22 15.69 13.29 -5.30
C LEU A 22 15.44 13.43 -6.81
N ALA A 23 14.72 14.48 -7.24
CA ALA A 23 14.44 14.73 -8.65
C ALA A 23 15.73 14.98 -9.46
N TRP A 24 16.63 15.79 -8.90
CA TRP A 24 17.93 16.06 -9.51
C TRP A 24 18.78 14.80 -9.70
N LEU A 25 18.84 13.94 -8.70
CA LEU A 25 19.58 12.68 -8.75
C LEU A 25 18.91 11.66 -9.68
N ALA A 26 17.59 11.55 -9.65
CA ALA A 26 16.85 10.60 -10.46
C ALA A 26 16.98 10.86 -11.96
N ARG A 27 16.99 12.13 -12.41
CA ARG A 27 17.18 12.49 -13.81
C ARG A 27 18.56 12.07 -14.36
N SER A 28 19.56 11.99 -13.50
CA SER A 28 20.90 11.53 -13.87
C SER A 28 21.00 10.01 -13.96
N TRP A 29 20.05 9.31 -13.32
CA TRP A 29 19.98 7.86 -13.30
C TRP A 29 19.03 7.29 -14.34
N ARG A 30 17.93 7.99 -14.66
CA ARG A 30 16.89 7.53 -15.56
C ARG A 30 16.57 8.58 -16.62
N GLN A 31 16.34 8.11 -17.84
CA GLN A 31 15.97 8.96 -18.98
C GLN A 31 14.52 9.44 -18.88
N HIS A 32 13.61 8.57 -18.44
CA HIS A 32 12.20 8.87 -18.30
C HIS A 32 11.82 8.98 -16.83
N VAL A 33 11.80 10.20 -16.34
CA VAL A 33 11.41 10.55 -14.96
C VAL A 33 10.22 11.49 -15.00
N LEU A 34 9.16 11.16 -14.25
CA LEU A 34 7.94 11.95 -14.17
C LEU A 34 7.67 12.35 -12.72
N ALA A 35 7.67 13.63 -12.44
CA ALA A 35 7.39 14.15 -11.11
C ALA A 35 5.88 14.40 -10.90
N PHE A 36 5.35 13.97 -9.77
CA PHE A 36 4.00 14.23 -9.30
C PHE A 36 4.05 15.16 -8.09
N ILE A 37 3.40 16.32 -8.22
CA ILE A 37 3.28 17.34 -7.19
C ILE A 37 1.85 17.30 -6.68
N VAL A 38 1.64 16.99 -5.39
CA VAL A 38 0.30 16.95 -4.81
C VAL A 38 -0.02 18.30 -4.18
N ASP A 39 -0.99 19.00 -4.76
CA ASP A 39 -1.61 20.16 -4.15
C ASP A 39 -2.78 19.71 -3.26
N HIS A 40 -2.62 19.88 -1.96
CA HIS A 40 -3.63 19.50 -0.97
C HIS A 40 -4.80 20.48 -0.89
N ALA A 41 -4.73 21.62 -1.55
CA ALA A 41 -5.72 22.71 -1.53
C ALA A 41 -6.14 23.14 -0.10
N LEU A 42 -5.23 23.01 0.87
CA LEU A 42 -5.48 23.34 2.29
C LEU A 42 -5.25 24.81 2.61
N ARG A 43 -4.50 25.52 1.77
CA ARG A 43 -4.15 26.93 1.91
C ARG A 43 -4.26 27.62 0.55
N PRO A 44 -4.61 28.92 0.50
CA PRO A 44 -4.70 29.67 -0.76
C PRO A 44 -3.38 29.64 -1.57
N GLU A 45 -2.23 29.58 -0.88
CA GLU A 45 -0.91 29.63 -1.48
C GLU A 45 -0.47 28.28 -2.09
N SER A 46 -1.13 27.17 -1.73
CA SER A 46 -0.67 25.82 -2.12
C SER A 46 -0.62 25.60 -3.63
N ALA A 47 -1.56 26.17 -4.36
CA ALA A 47 -1.58 26.14 -5.82
C ALA A 47 -0.41 26.93 -6.46
N ALA A 48 0.01 28.05 -5.85
CA ALA A 48 1.16 28.83 -6.29
C ALA A 48 2.48 28.09 -6.00
N GLU A 49 2.59 27.48 -4.81
CA GLU A 49 3.73 26.65 -4.43
C GLU A 49 3.89 25.45 -5.36
N ALA A 50 2.78 24.78 -5.73
CA ALA A 50 2.80 23.66 -6.67
C ALA A 50 3.27 24.09 -8.07
N ARG A 51 2.78 25.24 -8.58
CA ARG A 51 3.22 25.79 -9.88
C ARG A 51 4.70 26.15 -9.87
N LEU A 52 5.19 26.81 -8.82
CA LEU A 52 6.60 27.16 -8.67
C LEU A 52 7.48 25.89 -8.64
N THR A 53 7.02 24.85 -7.95
CA THR A 53 7.69 23.55 -7.94
C THR A 53 7.75 22.92 -9.32
N ALA A 54 6.64 22.94 -10.07
CA ALA A 54 6.59 22.45 -11.44
C ALA A 54 7.53 23.21 -12.37
N GLN A 55 7.60 24.55 -12.24
CA GLN A 55 8.53 25.37 -13.00
C GLN A 55 10.01 24.98 -12.71
N ARG A 56 10.38 24.83 -11.44
CA ARG A 56 11.75 24.41 -11.07
C ARG A 56 12.11 23.04 -11.62
N LEU A 57 11.17 22.09 -11.60
CA LEU A 57 11.37 20.77 -12.20
C LEU A 57 11.56 20.87 -13.72
N SER A 58 10.79 21.72 -14.40
CA SER A 58 10.97 22.00 -15.83
C SER A 58 12.35 22.59 -16.14
N GLU A 59 12.82 23.54 -15.33
CA GLU A 59 14.19 24.10 -15.42
C GLU A 59 15.27 23.04 -15.20
N MET A 60 14.99 22.01 -14.39
CA MET A 60 15.85 20.85 -14.22
C MET A 60 15.72 19.82 -15.34
N GLY A 61 14.82 20.01 -16.33
CA GLY A 61 14.54 19.04 -17.39
C GLY A 61 13.74 17.80 -16.91
N VAL A 62 12.93 17.96 -15.86
CA VAL A 62 12.04 16.91 -15.33
C VAL A 62 10.58 17.27 -15.62
N GLU A 63 9.89 16.40 -16.37
CA GLU A 63 8.45 16.56 -16.59
C GLU A 63 7.70 16.48 -15.26
N ALA A 64 6.74 17.38 -15.04
CA ALA A 64 5.97 17.44 -13.80
C ALA A 64 4.46 17.54 -14.05
N ARG A 65 3.68 16.85 -13.23
CA ARG A 65 2.21 16.92 -13.20
C ARG A 65 1.73 17.31 -11.81
N VAL A 66 0.87 18.32 -11.75
CA VAL A 66 0.22 18.77 -10.50
C VAL A 66 -1.08 17.98 -10.31
N LEU A 67 -1.24 17.40 -9.13
CA LEU A 67 -2.40 16.61 -8.72
C LEU A 67 -3.15 17.39 -7.64
N THR A 68 -4.24 18.06 -7.99
CA THR A 68 -5.06 18.79 -7.01
C THR A 68 -6.02 17.83 -6.31
N LEU A 69 -5.97 17.79 -4.98
CA LEU A 69 -6.90 17.00 -4.18
C LEU A 69 -8.21 17.73 -3.95
N ALA A 70 -9.31 16.98 -3.86
CA ALA A 70 -10.57 17.51 -3.41
C ALA A 70 -10.48 17.99 -1.95
N PRO A 71 -11.26 19.03 -1.57
CA PRO A 71 -11.29 19.51 -0.19
C PRO A 71 -11.67 18.40 0.81
N PHE A 72 -10.99 18.37 1.96
CA PHE A 72 -11.25 17.39 3.00
C PHE A 72 -12.32 17.85 3.98
N PRO A 73 -13.25 16.96 4.40
CA PRO A 73 -14.13 17.24 5.52
C PRO A 73 -13.34 17.40 6.82
N LYS A 74 -13.84 18.21 7.75
CA LYS A 74 -13.21 18.45 9.05
C LYS A 74 -13.06 17.16 9.85
N GLY A 75 -11.90 16.95 10.50
CA GLY A 75 -11.57 15.82 11.38
C GLY A 75 -10.48 14.89 10.86
N ARG A 76 -9.57 14.43 11.75
CA ARG A 76 -8.36 13.58 11.47
C ARG A 76 -7.62 13.95 10.18
N LEU A 77 -7.41 15.26 10.00
CA LEU A 77 -7.00 15.86 8.74
C LEU A 77 -5.69 15.29 8.19
N GLN A 78 -4.71 15.01 9.07
CA GLN A 78 -3.37 14.60 8.64
C GLN A 78 -3.31 13.18 8.08
N GLU A 79 -3.93 12.21 8.77
CA GLU A 79 -3.93 10.81 8.33
C GLU A 79 -4.70 10.68 7.00
N ARG A 80 -5.88 11.30 6.92
CA ARG A 80 -6.69 11.33 5.69
C ARG A 80 -6.00 12.04 4.53
N ALA A 81 -5.35 13.19 4.80
CA ALA A 81 -4.59 13.93 3.78
C ALA A 81 -3.40 13.09 3.28
N ARG A 82 -2.74 12.35 4.17
CA ARG A 82 -1.66 11.45 3.79
C ARG A 82 -2.18 10.31 2.91
N ASP A 83 -3.27 9.65 3.28
CA ASP A 83 -3.83 8.55 2.49
C ASP A 83 -4.30 9.04 1.12
N ALA A 84 -5.05 10.15 1.07
CA ALA A 84 -5.50 10.74 -0.18
C ALA A 84 -4.34 11.19 -1.10
N ARG A 85 -3.26 11.73 -0.51
CA ARG A 85 -2.03 12.03 -1.25
C ARG A 85 -1.47 10.79 -1.94
N PHE A 86 -1.31 9.69 -1.20
CA PHE A 86 -0.77 8.47 -1.77
C PHE A 86 -1.74 7.79 -2.74
N ASP A 87 -3.06 7.91 -2.54
CA ASP A 87 -4.06 7.41 -3.49
C ASP A 87 -4.02 8.19 -4.82
N ALA A 88 -3.82 9.51 -4.76
CA ALA A 88 -3.64 10.33 -5.96
C ALA A 88 -2.33 9.99 -6.69
N LEU A 89 -1.23 9.83 -5.95
CA LEU A 89 0.07 9.43 -6.50
C LEU A 89 0.01 8.04 -7.14
N GLU A 90 -0.66 7.08 -6.51
CA GLU A 90 -0.85 5.75 -7.06
C GLU A 90 -1.61 5.80 -8.39
N ARG A 91 -2.75 6.49 -8.44
CA ARG A 91 -3.53 6.66 -9.68
C ARG A 91 -2.68 7.30 -10.78
N ALA A 92 -2.02 8.41 -10.48
CA ALA A 92 -1.19 9.11 -11.45
C ALA A 92 -0.01 8.26 -11.97
N CYS A 93 0.62 7.46 -11.12
CA CYS A 93 1.64 6.49 -11.51
C CYS A 93 1.07 5.43 -12.46
N VAL A 94 -0.08 4.85 -12.12
CA VAL A 94 -0.73 3.83 -12.95
C VAL A 94 -1.09 4.38 -14.32
N ASP A 95 -1.68 5.58 -14.37
CA ASP A 95 -2.09 6.24 -15.62
C ASP A 95 -0.88 6.61 -16.50
N ALA A 96 0.26 6.87 -15.89
CA ALA A 96 1.53 7.16 -16.57
C ALA A 96 2.37 5.91 -16.88
N GLY A 97 1.92 4.71 -16.51
CA GLY A 97 2.70 3.48 -16.67
C GLY A 97 3.90 3.35 -15.73
N CYS A 98 3.96 4.13 -14.65
CA CYS A 98 5.02 4.05 -13.65
C CYS A 98 4.75 2.87 -12.69
N LEU A 99 5.65 1.91 -12.63
CA LEU A 99 5.60 0.83 -11.63
C LEU A 99 6.20 1.26 -10.29
N ASP A 100 7.16 2.17 -10.32
CA ASP A 100 7.88 2.67 -9.15
C ASP A 100 7.56 4.15 -8.90
N LEU A 101 7.29 4.46 -7.64
CA LEU A 101 7.20 5.83 -7.12
C LEU A 101 8.33 6.06 -6.11
N LEU A 102 9.27 6.94 -6.44
CA LEU A 102 10.33 7.31 -5.53
C LEU A 102 9.87 8.44 -4.60
N VAL A 103 10.21 8.32 -3.32
CA VAL A 103 9.93 9.32 -2.29
C VAL A 103 11.20 9.68 -1.51
N ALA A 104 11.33 10.93 -1.10
CA ALA A 104 12.56 11.51 -0.59
C ALA A 104 12.78 11.35 0.93
N HIS A 105 12.30 10.24 1.52
CA HIS A 105 12.64 9.96 2.92
C HIS A 105 14.14 9.71 3.07
N HIS A 106 14.74 10.27 4.11
CA HIS A 106 16.19 10.30 4.34
C HIS A 106 16.56 9.78 5.75
N LEU A 107 17.85 9.81 6.10
CA LEU A 107 18.36 9.23 7.34
C LEU A 107 17.69 9.79 8.61
N HIS A 108 17.45 11.11 8.67
CA HIS A 108 16.80 11.69 9.84
C HIS A 108 15.32 11.26 9.97
N ASP A 109 14.61 10.98 8.86
CA ASP A 109 13.26 10.42 8.93
C ASP A 109 13.26 9.01 9.54
N GLN A 110 14.34 8.25 9.33
CA GLN A 110 14.53 6.95 9.99
C GLN A 110 14.75 7.16 11.49
N ASP A 111 15.69 8.04 11.88
CA ASP A 111 16.00 8.35 13.28
C ASP A 111 14.74 8.76 14.03
N GLU A 112 13.94 9.68 13.46
CA GLU A 112 12.66 10.16 14.01
C GLU A 112 11.68 8.98 14.19
N THR A 113 11.48 8.17 13.13
CA THR A 113 10.52 7.07 13.15
C THR A 113 10.87 5.99 14.16
N VAL A 114 12.15 5.63 14.25
CA VAL A 114 12.61 4.61 15.21
C VAL A 114 12.47 5.12 16.63
N SER A 115 12.86 6.37 16.91
CA SER A 115 12.74 6.97 18.24
C SER A 115 11.28 7.10 18.69
N MET A 116 10.38 7.57 17.81
CA MET A 116 8.93 7.63 18.09
C MET A 116 8.37 6.26 18.42
N ARG A 117 8.71 5.25 17.63
CA ARG A 117 8.23 3.87 17.84
C ARG A 117 8.80 3.24 19.10
N HIS A 118 10.05 3.51 19.44
CA HIS A 118 10.66 3.08 20.69
C HIS A 118 9.93 3.71 21.88
N GLY A 119 9.71 5.03 21.86
CA GLY A 119 8.96 5.74 22.88
C GLY A 119 7.52 5.26 23.05
N ALA A 120 6.90 4.79 21.96
CA ALA A 120 5.57 4.16 22.00
C ALA A 120 5.58 2.67 22.41
N GLY A 121 6.73 2.10 22.81
CA GLY A 121 6.85 0.70 23.23
C GLY A 121 6.74 -0.31 22.08
N SER A 122 7.03 0.09 20.85
CA SER A 122 6.98 -0.82 19.69
C SER A 122 8.05 -1.92 19.81
N GLY A 123 7.65 -3.14 19.45
CA GLY A 123 8.57 -4.28 19.39
C GLY A 123 9.54 -4.19 18.19
N GLN A 124 10.37 -5.23 18.03
CA GLN A 124 11.43 -5.34 17.02
C GLN A 124 10.97 -4.99 15.58
N ALA A 125 9.78 -5.44 15.18
CA ALA A 125 9.24 -5.12 13.85
C ALA A 125 9.04 -3.60 13.65
N GLY A 126 8.59 -2.89 14.67
CA GLY A 126 8.44 -1.43 14.63
C GLY A 126 9.77 -0.70 14.59
N LEU A 127 10.76 -1.19 15.36
CA LEU A 127 12.10 -0.59 15.42
C LEU A 127 12.89 -0.76 14.11
N ALA A 128 12.49 -1.64 13.20
CA ALA A 128 13.08 -1.71 11.86
C ALA A 128 12.88 -0.44 11.01
N GLY A 129 12.12 0.54 11.51
CA GLY A 129 11.95 1.84 10.89
C GLY A 129 11.15 1.82 9.58
N ILE A 130 11.44 2.76 8.70
CA ILE A 130 10.81 2.89 7.39
C ILE A 130 11.45 1.87 6.44
N ALA A 131 10.65 1.07 5.75
CA ALA A 131 11.16 0.12 4.76
C ALA A 131 11.70 0.84 3.50
N ALA A 132 12.79 0.33 2.93
CA ALA A 132 13.39 0.87 1.71
C ALA A 132 12.43 0.79 0.51
N SER A 133 11.59 -0.25 0.47
CA SER A 133 10.51 -0.36 -0.51
C SER A 133 9.24 -0.92 0.12
N ALA A 134 8.10 -0.56 -0.45
CA ALA A 134 6.80 -1.06 -0.04
C ALA A 134 5.85 -1.12 -1.23
N ILE A 135 5.00 -2.13 -1.30
CA ILE A 135 3.94 -2.20 -2.31
C ILE A 135 2.73 -1.42 -1.80
N ARG A 136 2.15 -0.59 -2.68
CA ARG A 136 0.88 0.07 -2.46
C ARG A 136 0.01 -0.13 -3.70
N GLY A 137 -1.04 -0.92 -3.56
CA GLY A 137 -1.89 -1.26 -4.69
C GLY A 137 -1.07 -1.79 -5.88
N ARG A 138 -1.01 -1.02 -6.95
CA ARG A 138 -0.36 -1.40 -8.21
C ARG A 138 1.05 -0.86 -8.40
N ILE A 139 1.55 -0.08 -7.46
CA ILE A 139 2.89 0.54 -7.54
C ILE A 139 3.78 0.09 -6.38
N ARG A 140 5.07 0.20 -6.60
CA ARG A 140 6.07 0.07 -5.55
C ARG A 140 6.58 1.45 -5.15
N ILE A 141 6.45 1.79 -3.87
CA ILE A 141 7.06 2.98 -3.28
C ILE A 141 8.50 2.63 -2.93
N VAL A 142 9.45 3.40 -3.43
CA VAL A 142 10.88 3.20 -3.20
C VAL A 142 11.47 4.44 -2.52
N ARG A 143 12.38 4.23 -1.57
CA ARG A 143 13.02 5.28 -0.74
C ARG A 143 14.53 5.21 -0.87
N PRO A 144 15.10 5.70 -1.97
CA PRO A 144 16.53 5.52 -2.26
C PRO A 144 17.44 6.33 -1.34
N LEU A 145 16.92 7.34 -0.64
CA LEU A 145 17.68 8.26 0.18
C LEU A 145 17.72 7.93 1.67
N LEU A 146 17.15 6.77 2.10
CA LEU A 146 17.05 6.42 3.52
C LEU A 146 18.39 6.38 4.28
N ALA A 147 19.49 6.13 3.61
CA ALA A 147 20.82 6.17 4.19
C ALA A 147 21.53 7.51 4.00
N CYS A 148 20.90 8.48 3.32
CA CYS A 148 21.52 9.76 3.02
C CYS A 148 21.25 10.78 4.14
N HIS A 149 22.32 11.45 4.59
CA HIS A 149 22.19 12.58 5.51
C HIS A 149 21.58 13.79 4.78
N PRO A 150 20.57 14.51 5.36
CA PRO A 150 19.88 15.60 4.66
C PRO A 150 20.81 16.74 4.23
N GLU A 151 21.89 17.02 4.96
CA GLU A 151 22.86 18.05 4.55
C GLU A 151 23.60 17.70 3.26
N ARG A 152 23.80 16.40 2.96
CA ARG A 152 24.36 15.98 1.66
C ARG A 152 23.40 16.31 0.52
N LEU A 153 22.10 16.13 0.74
CA LEU A 153 21.05 16.44 -0.25
C LEU A 153 21.02 17.96 -0.52
N ARG A 154 21.04 18.77 0.54
CA ARG A 154 21.13 20.23 0.40
C ARG A 154 22.44 20.65 -0.27
N GLY A 155 23.58 20.03 0.09
CA GLY A 155 24.87 20.25 -0.57
C GLY A 155 24.83 19.96 -2.06
N THR A 156 24.16 18.88 -2.48
CA THR A 156 23.96 18.55 -3.90
C THR A 156 23.19 19.63 -4.65
N LEU A 157 22.10 20.16 -4.06
CA LEU A 157 21.34 21.25 -4.68
C LEU A 157 22.14 22.55 -4.77
N ARG A 158 22.89 22.92 -3.71
CA ARG A 158 23.76 24.10 -3.72
C ARG A 158 24.84 24.01 -4.82
N ALA A 159 25.47 22.83 -4.94
CA ALA A 159 26.48 22.59 -5.97
C ALA A 159 25.89 22.64 -7.41
N ALA A 160 24.60 22.33 -7.55
CA ALA A 160 23.87 22.46 -8.81
C ALA A 160 23.28 23.87 -9.06
N GLY A 161 23.47 24.83 -8.14
CA GLY A 161 22.90 26.18 -8.22
C GLY A 161 21.37 26.22 -8.06
N LEU A 162 20.77 25.19 -7.44
CA LEU A 162 19.32 25.04 -7.30
C LEU A 162 18.82 25.57 -5.96
N SER A 163 17.73 26.33 -5.99
CA SER A 163 17.04 26.83 -4.81
C SER A 163 15.80 25.99 -4.50
N TRP A 164 15.38 25.98 -3.24
CA TRP A 164 14.20 25.29 -2.76
C TRP A 164 13.32 26.17 -1.87
N VAL A 165 12.11 25.71 -1.59
CA VAL A 165 11.21 26.36 -0.61
C VAL A 165 11.35 25.66 0.72
N GLU A 166 11.47 26.42 1.80
CA GLU A 166 11.32 25.90 3.16
C GLU A 166 9.86 26.10 3.59
N ASP A 167 9.11 25.00 3.72
CA ASP A 167 7.73 25.05 4.18
C ASP A 167 7.70 25.44 5.67
N PRO A 168 7.06 26.57 6.04
CA PRO A 168 6.94 27.00 7.43
C PRO A 168 6.29 25.95 8.35
N SER A 169 5.46 25.06 7.80
CA SER A 169 4.82 23.99 8.57
C SER A 169 5.84 23.00 9.17
N ASN A 170 7.04 22.88 8.58
CA ASN A 170 8.14 22.06 9.10
C ASN A 170 8.69 22.56 10.45
N GLN A 171 8.32 23.76 10.87
CA GLN A 171 8.70 24.35 12.16
C GLN A 171 7.58 24.28 13.20
N ASN A 172 6.40 23.85 12.84
CA ASN A 172 5.24 23.86 13.70
C ASN A 172 5.27 22.73 14.74
N ARG A 173 5.68 23.03 15.97
CA ARG A 173 5.79 22.10 17.09
C ARG A 173 4.46 21.49 17.59
N ARG A 174 3.30 21.91 17.03
CA ARG A 174 2.02 21.19 17.29
C ARG A 174 2.08 19.77 16.76
N PHE A 175 2.90 19.51 15.75
CA PHE A 175 3.07 18.20 15.17
C PHE A 175 4.13 17.40 15.93
N GLU A 176 3.77 16.18 16.35
CA GLU A 176 4.64 15.29 17.10
C GLU A 176 5.97 15.04 16.37
N ARG A 177 5.92 14.77 15.06
CA ARG A 177 7.11 14.52 14.25
C ARG A 177 8.05 15.73 14.20
N VAL A 178 7.51 16.97 14.19
CA VAL A 178 8.35 18.18 14.24
C VAL A 178 9.05 18.30 15.58
N ARG A 179 8.36 17.94 16.70
CA ARG A 179 9.01 17.89 18.02
C ARG A 179 10.17 16.91 18.03
N TRP A 180 9.96 15.67 17.61
CA TRP A 180 11.01 14.66 17.51
C TRP A 180 12.19 15.13 16.65
N ARG A 181 11.91 15.72 15.49
CA ARG A 181 12.94 16.25 14.57
C ARG A 181 13.84 17.28 15.23
N GLN A 182 13.26 18.20 16.02
CA GLN A 182 13.96 19.30 16.65
C GLN A 182 14.65 18.89 17.97
N ASP A 183 14.05 17.97 18.71
CA ASP A 183 14.47 17.64 20.07
C ASP A 183 15.50 16.49 20.10
N LEU A 184 15.55 15.62 19.07
CA LEU A 184 16.52 14.52 19.02
C LEU A 184 17.97 15.02 18.95
N THR A 185 18.74 14.68 19.96
CA THR A 185 20.18 14.90 20.00
C THR A 185 20.93 13.96 19.05
N GLN A 186 22.20 14.27 18.78
CA GLN A 186 23.04 13.40 17.96
C GLN A 186 23.24 12.01 18.59
N SER A 187 23.35 11.94 19.91
CA SER A 187 23.48 10.67 20.64
C SER A 187 22.21 9.81 20.51
N GLU A 188 21.02 10.40 20.66
CA GLU A 188 19.75 9.70 20.49
C GLU A 188 19.54 9.20 19.06
N ARG A 189 19.97 9.97 18.06
CA ARG A 189 19.97 9.53 16.66
C ARG A 189 20.91 8.33 16.44
N ALA A 190 22.10 8.35 17.05
CA ALA A 190 23.02 7.22 16.99
C ALA A 190 22.40 5.96 17.63
N GLN A 191 21.79 6.12 18.81
CA GLN A 191 21.10 5.03 19.49
C GLN A 191 19.93 4.47 18.68
N ALA A 192 19.12 5.32 18.03
CA ALA A 192 18.04 4.89 17.15
C ALA A 192 18.55 4.02 15.99
N ARG A 193 19.70 4.35 15.42
CA ARG A 193 20.33 3.57 14.35
C ARG A 193 20.82 2.20 14.82
N GLU A 194 21.35 2.11 16.05
CA GLU A 194 21.73 0.82 16.63
C GLU A 194 20.51 -0.10 16.82
N TRP A 195 19.41 0.42 17.39
CA TRP A 195 18.16 -0.33 17.50
C TRP A 195 17.64 -0.76 16.12
N GLN A 196 17.70 0.13 15.15
CA GLN A 196 17.26 -0.16 13.79
C GLN A 196 18.08 -1.28 13.13
N ALA A 197 19.40 -1.25 13.26
CA ALA A 197 20.27 -2.22 12.59
C ALA A 197 19.91 -3.67 12.98
N GLY A 198 19.78 -3.94 14.28
CA GLY A 198 19.35 -5.24 14.77
C GLY A 198 17.94 -5.62 14.33
N ALA A 199 17.03 -4.65 14.36
CA ALA A 199 15.62 -4.87 13.99
C ALA A 199 15.42 -5.11 12.48
N VAL A 200 16.21 -4.48 11.62
CA VAL A 200 16.19 -4.70 10.15
C VAL A 200 16.60 -6.13 9.83
N LEU A 201 17.74 -6.58 10.40
CA LEU A 201 18.20 -7.96 10.17
C LEU A 201 17.15 -8.99 10.62
N ASN A 202 16.58 -8.80 11.81
CA ASN A 202 15.52 -9.68 12.33
C ASN A 202 14.28 -9.67 11.42
N ARG A 203 13.91 -8.52 10.84
CA ARG A 203 12.80 -8.41 9.89
C ARG A 203 13.09 -9.20 8.62
N GLU A 204 14.26 -9.05 8.04
CA GLU A 204 14.67 -9.74 6.81
C GLU A 204 14.65 -11.26 6.98
N VAL A 205 15.22 -11.76 8.08
CA VAL A 205 15.22 -13.20 8.40
C VAL A 205 13.78 -13.71 8.57
N ARG A 206 12.94 -12.98 9.30
CA ARG A 206 11.55 -13.34 9.53
C ARG A 206 10.73 -13.33 8.23
N ASP A 207 10.88 -12.30 7.40
CA ASP A 207 10.14 -12.17 6.14
C ASP A 207 10.57 -13.26 5.14
N ALA A 208 11.86 -13.58 5.06
CA ALA A 208 12.36 -14.68 4.25
C ALA A 208 11.84 -16.04 4.76
N GLY A 209 11.85 -16.26 6.07
CA GLY A 209 11.29 -17.46 6.68
C GLY A 209 9.80 -17.63 6.41
N LEU A 210 9.04 -16.54 6.55
CA LEU A 210 7.60 -16.54 6.26
C LEU A 210 7.32 -16.78 4.77
N ALA A 211 8.10 -16.16 3.87
CA ALA A 211 7.97 -16.39 2.43
C ALA A 211 8.18 -17.87 2.07
N ASN A 212 9.22 -18.47 2.63
CA ASN A 212 9.51 -19.90 2.45
C ASN A 212 8.39 -20.80 2.99
N LEU A 213 7.90 -20.50 4.20
CA LEU A 213 6.81 -21.25 4.81
C LEU A 213 5.55 -21.19 3.93
N LEU A 214 5.16 -20.00 3.50
CA LEU A 214 3.94 -19.83 2.69
C LEU A 214 4.08 -20.44 1.29
N ALA A 215 5.27 -20.39 0.68
CA ALA A 215 5.53 -21.05 -0.60
C ALA A 215 5.36 -22.57 -0.54
N ASN A 216 5.67 -23.19 0.61
CA ASN A 216 5.57 -24.64 0.78
C ASN A 216 4.22 -25.10 1.35
N GLU A 217 3.61 -24.31 2.22
CA GLU A 217 2.45 -24.73 3.01
C GLU A 217 1.12 -24.06 2.59
N ALA A 218 1.15 -22.97 1.83
CA ALA A 218 -0.05 -22.26 1.42
C ALA A 218 -0.39 -22.49 -0.06
N VAL A 219 -1.68 -22.64 -0.36
CA VAL A 219 -2.20 -22.69 -1.73
C VAL A 219 -3.19 -21.55 -1.90
N TRP A 220 -2.83 -20.61 -2.77
CA TRP A 220 -3.71 -19.53 -3.21
C TRP A 220 -4.66 -20.01 -4.30
N HIS A 221 -5.94 -19.66 -4.17
CA HIS A 221 -6.94 -19.93 -5.21
C HIS A 221 -7.38 -18.61 -5.88
N PRO A 222 -7.53 -18.56 -7.22
CA PRO A 222 -7.96 -17.35 -7.95
C PRO A 222 -9.27 -16.72 -7.46
N ALA A 223 -10.15 -17.50 -6.84
CA ALA A 223 -11.37 -17.03 -6.18
C ALA A 223 -11.11 -16.23 -4.87
N GLY A 224 -9.86 -15.88 -4.56
CA GLY A 224 -9.51 -15.00 -3.43
C GLY A 224 -9.57 -15.65 -2.06
N TRP A 225 -9.35 -16.96 -1.97
CA TRP A 225 -9.21 -17.68 -0.72
C TRP A 225 -7.89 -18.46 -0.66
N VAL A 226 -7.47 -18.86 0.53
CA VAL A 226 -6.20 -19.58 0.75
C VAL A 226 -6.47 -20.84 1.56
N PHE A 227 -5.85 -21.95 1.15
CA PHE A 227 -5.64 -23.12 1.98
C PHE A 227 -4.25 -23.05 2.60
N LEU A 228 -4.13 -23.31 3.89
CA LEU A 228 -2.86 -23.42 4.62
C LEU A 228 -2.81 -24.79 5.30
N ARG A 229 -1.75 -25.55 5.00
CA ARG A 229 -1.52 -26.83 5.65
C ARG A 229 -1.31 -26.62 7.15
N LYS A 230 -1.64 -27.65 7.94
CA LYS A 230 -1.57 -27.60 9.42
C LYS A 230 -0.18 -27.18 9.94
N ASN A 231 0.88 -27.68 9.33
CA ASN A 231 2.26 -27.34 9.72
C ASN A 231 2.63 -25.87 9.44
N GLY A 232 1.91 -25.23 8.55
CA GLY A 232 2.12 -23.80 8.24
C GLY A 232 1.43 -22.84 9.19
N VAL A 233 0.59 -23.31 10.12
CA VAL A 233 -0.21 -22.44 10.99
C VAL A 233 0.64 -21.87 12.13
N CYS A 234 0.97 -20.58 12.02
CA CYS A 234 1.65 -19.79 13.06
C CYS A 234 1.14 -18.35 13.04
N GLU A 235 1.53 -17.54 14.04
CA GLU A 235 1.08 -16.14 14.15
C GLU A 235 1.40 -15.34 12.88
N ASP A 236 2.60 -15.47 12.32
CA ASP A 236 3.03 -14.71 11.15
C ASP A 236 2.25 -15.12 9.89
N SER A 237 2.02 -16.42 9.65
CA SER A 237 1.23 -16.89 8.50
C SER A 237 -0.24 -16.48 8.62
N VAL A 238 -0.84 -16.62 9.81
CA VAL A 238 -2.22 -16.18 10.07
C VAL A 238 -2.37 -14.68 9.85
N SER A 239 -1.45 -13.88 10.40
CA SER A 239 -1.46 -12.42 10.20
C SER A 239 -1.35 -12.02 8.72
N ALA A 240 -0.45 -12.66 7.99
CA ALA A 240 -0.22 -12.39 6.57
C ALA A 240 -1.44 -12.79 5.73
N LEU A 241 -2.01 -13.97 5.96
CA LEU A 241 -3.15 -14.48 5.20
C LEU A 241 -4.45 -13.74 5.50
N VAL A 242 -4.68 -13.34 6.76
CA VAL A 242 -5.79 -12.44 7.11
C VAL A 242 -5.68 -11.12 6.34
N ARG A 243 -4.48 -10.51 6.31
CA ARG A 243 -4.25 -9.28 5.56
C ARG A 243 -4.48 -9.45 4.05
N LEU A 244 -3.95 -10.52 3.46
CA LEU A 244 -4.10 -10.83 2.04
C LEU A 244 -5.57 -11.00 1.66
N VAL A 245 -6.30 -11.88 2.35
CA VAL A 245 -7.69 -12.24 2.02
C VAL A 245 -8.67 -11.10 2.33
N SER A 246 -8.37 -10.24 3.33
CA SER A 246 -9.19 -9.06 3.61
C SER A 246 -8.98 -7.91 2.62
N GLY A 247 -7.87 -7.88 1.88
CA GLY A 247 -7.45 -6.70 1.11
C GLY A 247 -7.00 -5.52 1.98
N SER A 248 -6.82 -5.73 3.29
CA SER A 248 -6.44 -4.67 4.22
C SER A 248 -5.01 -4.19 4.00
N ARG A 249 -4.81 -2.87 4.02
CA ARG A 249 -3.47 -2.26 4.00
C ARG A 249 -2.67 -2.51 5.27
N TYR A 250 -3.36 -2.71 6.40
CA TYR A 250 -2.76 -2.83 7.72
C TYR A 250 -2.78 -4.27 8.22
N ARG A 251 -1.77 -4.63 8.98
CA ARG A 251 -1.75 -5.91 9.71
C ARG A 251 -2.82 -5.91 10.80
N PRO A 252 -3.47 -7.03 11.06
CA PRO A 252 -4.36 -7.16 12.21
C PRO A 252 -3.56 -7.07 13.52
N SER A 253 -4.23 -6.70 14.63
CA SER A 253 -3.60 -6.61 15.94
C SER A 253 -3.00 -7.95 16.34
N ARG A 254 -1.77 -7.93 16.89
CA ARG A 254 -1.03 -9.14 17.29
C ARG A 254 -1.81 -9.98 18.30
N GLU A 255 -2.42 -9.34 19.26
CA GLU A 255 -3.22 -10.00 20.30
C GLU A 255 -4.38 -10.81 19.70
N LYS A 256 -5.12 -10.21 18.75
CA LYS A 256 -6.23 -10.89 18.04
C LYS A 256 -5.73 -12.01 17.14
N VAL A 257 -4.58 -11.84 16.50
CA VAL A 257 -3.93 -12.90 15.69
C VAL A 257 -3.56 -14.07 16.57
N LEU A 258 -2.92 -13.82 17.71
CA LEU A 258 -2.53 -14.85 18.68
C LEU A 258 -3.75 -15.65 19.16
N LEU A 259 -4.84 -14.96 19.48
CA LEU A 259 -6.09 -15.60 19.89
C LEU A 259 -6.65 -16.49 18.77
N LEU A 260 -6.76 -15.97 17.55
CA LEU A 260 -7.26 -16.73 16.39
C LEU A 260 -6.39 -17.96 16.10
N THR A 261 -5.05 -17.82 16.15
CA THR A 261 -4.11 -18.92 15.95
C THR A 261 -4.29 -20.03 17.01
N LYS A 262 -4.48 -19.65 18.28
CA LYS A 262 -4.73 -20.60 19.37
C LYS A 262 -6.09 -21.32 19.24
N GLN A 263 -7.11 -20.61 18.81
CA GLN A 263 -8.45 -21.18 18.61
C GLN A 263 -8.54 -22.10 17.38
N GLY A 264 -7.64 -21.91 16.40
CA GLY A 264 -7.65 -22.66 15.15
C GLY A 264 -8.83 -22.33 14.21
N GLN A 265 -9.79 -21.52 14.67
CA GLN A 265 -10.93 -21.06 13.88
C GLN A 265 -11.54 -19.77 14.46
N GLY A 266 -12.16 -18.97 13.61
CA GLY A 266 -12.80 -17.70 14.00
C GLY A 266 -12.80 -16.67 12.90
N SER A 267 -13.18 -15.42 13.23
CA SER A 267 -13.17 -14.28 12.29
C SER A 267 -12.24 -13.19 12.79
N LEU A 268 -11.44 -12.63 11.87
CA LEU A 268 -10.57 -11.49 12.15
C LEU A 268 -10.42 -10.61 10.91
N GLY A 269 -10.62 -9.30 11.04
CA GLY A 269 -10.39 -8.35 9.96
C GLY A 269 -11.22 -8.62 8.71
N GLY A 270 -12.42 -9.18 8.85
CA GLY A 270 -13.29 -9.53 7.74
C GLY A 270 -12.88 -10.81 6.99
N VAL A 271 -12.10 -11.67 7.65
CA VAL A 271 -11.71 -12.99 7.15
C VAL A 271 -12.13 -14.06 8.14
N ILE A 272 -12.71 -15.13 7.64
CA ILE A 272 -13.01 -16.34 8.40
C ILE A 272 -11.83 -17.30 8.22
N MET A 273 -11.25 -17.77 9.31
CA MET A 273 -10.35 -18.90 9.37
C MET A 273 -11.10 -20.09 9.96
N ARG A 274 -11.09 -21.22 9.28
CA ARG A 274 -11.71 -22.46 9.77
C ARG A 274 -11.00 -23.70 9.24
N THR A 275 -11.32 -24.85 9.78
CA THR A 275 -10.82 -26.13 9.28
C THR A 275 -11.14 -26.31 7.79
N ALA A 276 -10.18 -26.85 7.04
CA ALA A 276 -10.28 -26.99 5.58
C ALA A 276 -11.28 -28.06 5.14
N GLY A 277 -11.55 -29.08 5.97
CA GLY A 277 -12.46 -30.15 5.65
C GLY A 277 -12.06 -30.87 4.36
N ARG A 278 -12.92 -30.85 3.34
CA ARG A 278 -12.66 -31.52 2.04
C ARG A 278 -11.44 -30.99 1.27
N PHE A 279 -10.90 -29.82 1.65
CA PHE A 279 -9.76 -29.21 0.95
C PHE A 279 -8.41 -29.70 1.45
N GLY A 280 -8.37 -30.50 2.54
CA GLY A 280 -7.16 -31.10 3.06
C GLY A 280 -6.98 -30.98 4.57
N ASP A 281 -5.82 -31.45 5.08
CA ASP A 281 -5.46 -31.30 6.48
C ASP A 281 -4.83 -29.92 6.73
N GLY A 282 -5.64 -29.03 7.26
CA GLY A 282 -5.25 -27.66 7.52
C GLY A 282 -6.44 -26.72 7.75
N VAL A 283 -6.23 -25.45 7.44
CA VAL A 283 -7.24 -24.39 7.57
C VAL A 283 -7.44 -23.65 6.26
N ILE A 284 -8.60 -23.06 6.09
CA ILE A 284 -8.86 -22.13 4.98
C ILE A 284 -9.12 -20.73 5.52
N PHE A 285 -8.69 -19.73 4.72
CA PHE A 285 -8.97 -18.34 4.93
C PHE A 285 -9.87 -17.86 3.81
N VAL A 286 -11.06 -17.38 4.16
CA VAL A 286 -12.07 -16.90 3.21
C VAL A 286 -12.56 -15.52 3.61
N ARG A 287 -12.93 -14.69 2.65
CA ARG A 287 -13.53 -13.37 2.91
C ARG A 287 -14.88 -13.53 3.58
N GLU A 288 -15.08 -12.79 4.66
CA GLU A 288 -16.35 -12.79 5.38
C GLU A 288 -17.38 -11.92 4.67
N MET A 289 -18.51 -12.48 4.28
CA MET A 289 -19.52 -11.81 3.46
C MET A 289 -20.04 -10.50 4.08
N ARG A 290 -20.28 -10.46 5.40
CA ARG A 290 -20.75 -9.25 6.09
C ARG A 290 -19.73 -8.10 6.12
N SER A 291 -18.46 -8.39 5.81
CA SER A 291 -17.35 -7.42 5.81
C SER A 291 -16.96 -6.98 4.41
N VAL A 292 -17.63 -7.46 3.37
CA VAL A 292 -17.41 -7.03 1.98
C VAL A 292 -17.90 -5.60 1.81
N GLU A 293 -17.18 -4.81 1.00
CA GLU A 293 -17.55 -3.43 0.71
C GLU A 293 -18.92 -3.32 0.01
N ALA A 294 -19.58 -2.18 0.20
CA ALA A 294 -20.78 -1.84 -0.53
C ALA A 294 -20.53 -1.83 -2.05
N SER A 295 -21.58 -2.03 -2.83
CA SER A 295 -21.51 -1.98 -4.28
C SER A 295 -21.09 -0.61 -4.78
N VAL A 296 -20.28 -0.56 -5.85
CA VAL A 296 -19.77 0.64 -6.50
C VAL A 296 -20.15 0.67 -7.98
N CYS A 297 -20.15 1.85 -8.60
CA CYS A 297 -20.38 1.97 -10.03
C CYS A 297 -19.29 1.23 -10.82
N ALA A 298 -19.67 0.47 -11.84
CA ALA A 298 -18.75 -0.32 -12.65
C ALA A 298 -17.99 0.52 -13.69
N ALA A 299 -18.45 1.73 -14.00
CA ALA A 299 -17.78 2.62 -14.95
C ALA A 299 -16.40 3.07 -14.43
N GLY A 300 -15.42 3.20 -15.31
CA GLY A 300 -14.07 3.67 -14.99
C GLY A 300 -13.17 2.61 -14.36
N GLN A 301 -13.44 1.34 -14.54
CA GLN A 301 -12.61 0.22 -14.04
C GLN A 301 -12.33 0.30 -12.54
N PRO A 302 -13.36 0.36 -11.69
CA PRO A 302 -13.17 0.59 -10.26
C PRO A 302 -12.44 -0.56 -9.58
N PHE A 303 -11.77 -0.20 -8.50
CA PHE A 303 -11.22 -1.16 -7.55
C PHE A 303 -12.27 -1.41 -6.47
N TRP A 304 -12.57 -2.67 -6.18
CA TRP A 304 -13.63 -3.03 -5.25
C TRP A 304 -13.15 -4.00 -4.15
N ASP A 305 -13.63 -3.79 -2.94
CA ASP A 305 -13.36 -4.57 -1.72
C ASP A 305 -11.86 -4.72 -1.43
N GLY A 306 -11.04 -3.71 -1.83
CA GLY A 306 -9.59 -3.75 -1.65
C GLY A 306 -8.88 -4.91 -2.37
N ARG A 307 -9.59 -5.68 -3.20
CA ARG A 307 -9.11 -6.97 -3.75
C ARG A 307 -9.28 -7.11 -5.25
N TRP A 308 -10.34 -6.58 -5.83
CA TRP A 308 -10.74 -6.88 -7.19
C TRP A 308 -10.74 -5.66 -8.07
N ARG A 309 -10.33 -5.81 -9.32
CA ARG A 309 -10.46 -4.81 -10.36
C ARG A 309 -11.26 -5.38 -11.52
N TYR A 310 -12.22 -4.61 -11.98
CA TYR A 310 -12.94 -4.85 -13.22
C TYR A 310 -12.16 -4.23 -14.39
N LEU A 311 -12.00 -4.96 -15.49
CA LEU A 311 -11.10 -4.54 -16.58
C LEU A 311 -11.81 -3.98 -17.81
N GLN A 312 -13.11 -4.16 -17.94
CA GLN A 312 -13.87 -3.70 -19.10
C GLN A 312 -14.28 -2.23 -18.91
N GLU A 313 -14.16 -1.42 -19.97
CA GLU A 313 -14.50 0.00 -19.95
C GLU A 313 -15.96 0.25 -20.26
N ASP A 314 -16.49 -0.44 -21.28
CA ASP A 314 -17.87 -0.31 -21.71
C ASP A 314 -18.80 -1.17 -20.87
N VAL A 315 -19.54 -0.51 -19.99
CA VAL A 315 -20.60 -1.14 -19.20
C VAL A 315 -21.90 -0.38 -19.37
N PRO A 316 -23.04 -1.07 -19.43
CA PRO A 316 -24.33 -0.40 -19.47
C PRO A 316 -24.51 0.55 -18.27
N GLU A 317 -25.15 1.70 -18.50
CA GLU A 317 -25.45 2.65 -17.45
C GLU A 317 -26.23 1.99 -16.30
N GLY A 318 -25.93 2.39 -15.06
CA GLY A 318 -26.54 1.79 -13.86
C GLY A 318 -25.94 0.45 -13.43
N THR A 319 -24.88 -0.03 -14.09
CA THR A 319 -24.19 -1.26 -13.68
C THR A 319 -23.35 -1.02 -12.42
N LEU A 320 -23.49 -1.91 -11.44
CA LEU A 320 -22.74 -1.91 -10.19
C LEU A 320 -21.85 -3.13 -10.08
N ILE A 321 -20.72 -2.99 -9.40
CA ILE A 321 -19.92 -4.10 -8.89
C ILE A 321 -20.29 -4.31 -7.43
N GLY A 322 -20.59 -5.53 -7.07
CA GLY A 322 -20.88 -5.91 -5.69
C GLY A 322 -20.58 -7.40 -5.47
N ALA A 323 -20.75 -7.84 -4.23
CA ALA A 323 -20.60 -9.26 -3.92
C ALA A 323 -21.63 -10.11 -4.65
N LEU A 324 -21.23 -11.30 -5.08
CA LEU A 324 -22.15 -12.28 -5.70
C LEU A 324 -23.28 -12.67 -4.73
N GLY A 325 -22.99 -12.85 -3.44
CA GLY A 325 -23.98 -13.04 -2.39
C GLY A 325 -25.00 -14.13 -2.70
N SER A 326 -26.29 -13.74 -2.73
CA SER A 326 -27.39 -14.64 -3.09
C SER A 326 -27.35 -15.10 -4.54
N GLY A 327 -26.67 -14.40 -5.45
CA GLY A 327 -26.45 -14.84 -6.83
C GLY A 327 -25.61 -16.11 -6.93
N ALA A 328 -24.96 -16.54 -5.84
CA ALA A 328 -24.28 -17.83 -5.76
C ALA A 328 -25.25 -19.02 -5.68
N GLN A 329 -26.55 -18.79 -5.43
CA GLN A 329 -27.58 -19.83 -5.44
C GLN A 329 -27.68 -20.44 -6.85
N GLY A 330 -27.59 -21.77 -6.93
CA GLY A 330 -27.55 -22.47 -8.21
C GLY A 330 -26.15 -22.69 -8.79
N LEU A 331 -25.08 -22.17 -8.16
CA LEU A 331 -23.71 -22.56 -8.47
C LEU A 331 -23.28 -23.74 -7.59
N ASP A 332 -22.74 -24.78 -8.21
CA ASP A 332 -22.21 -25.93 -7.48
C ASP A 332 -20.80 -25.65 -6.94
N ALA A 333 -20.73 -25.15 -5.71
CA ALA A 333 -19.48 -24.84 -5.01
C ALA A 333 -18.56 -26.09 -4.85
N ARG A 334 -19.12 -27.31 -4.87
CA ARG A 334 -18.31 -28.54 -4.79
C ARG A 334 -17.63 -28.81 -6.12
N ARG A 335 -18.39 -28.71 -7.22
CA ARG A 335 -17.86 -28.91 -8.58
C ARG A 335 -16.82 -27.84 -8.94
N LEU A 336 -17.02 -26.61 -8.47
CA LEU A 336 -16.08 -25.50 -8.67
C LEU A 336 -14.83 -25.59 -7.78
N GLY A 337 -14.80 -26.45 -6.78
CA GLY A 337 -13.68 -26.52 -5.84
C GLY A 337 -13.52 -25.28 -4.95
N ILE A 338 -14.59 -24.49 -4.79
CA ILE A 338 -14.55 -23.21 -4.06
C ILE A 338 -15.36 -23.34 -2.76
N PRO A 339 -14.88 -22.81 -1.61
CA PRO A 339 -15.68 -22.67 -0.41
C PRO A 339 -16.91 -21.78 -0.67
N VAL A 340 -18.07 -22.12 -0.09
CA VAL A 340 -19.31 -21.35 -0.30
C VAL A 340 -19.14 -19.89 0.09
N GLU A 341 -18.44 -19.62 1.19
CA GLU A 341 -18.17 -18.28 1.68
C GLU A 341 -17.31 -17.47 0.68
N ALA A 342 -16.30 -18.12 0.08
CA ALA A 342 -15.48 -17.50 -0.94
C ALA A 342 -16.27 -17.24 -2.22
N LEU A 343 -17.13 -18.18 -2.63
CA LEU A 343 -18.01 -18.02 -3.78
C LEU A 343 -18.98 -16.84 -3.61
N GLN A 344 -19.59 -16.70 -2.43
CA GLN A 344 -20.47 -15.58 -2.12
C GLN A 344 -19.75 -14.22 -2.11
N ALA A 345 -18.48 -14.19 -1.72
CA ALA A 345 -17.68 -12.98 -1.64
C ALA A 345 -16.95 -12.61 -2.97
N LEU A 346 -17.17 -13.35 -4.05
CA LEU A 346 -16.70 -12.99 -5.38
C LEU A 346 -17.37 -11.71 -5.88
N PRO A 347 -16.68 -10.91 -6.71
CA PRO A 347 -17.30 -9.80 -7.41
C PRO A 347 -18.32 -10.30 -8.44
N ALA A 348 -19.38 -9.53 -8.65
CA ALA A 348 -20.32 -9.73 -9.74
C ALA A 348 -20.82 -8.39 -10.27
N LEU A 349 -21.23 -8.35 -11.52
CA LEU A 349 -21.93 -7.21 -12.08
C LEU A 349 -23.44 -7.34 -11.81
N TRP A 350 -23.98 -6.25 -11.29
CA TRP A 350 -25.38 -6.14 -10.92
C TRP A 350 -26.06 -5.00 -11.68
N ARG A 351 -27.29 -5.24 -12.15
CA ARG A 351 -28.17 -4.22 -12.72
C ARG A 351 -29.61 -4.55 -12.35
N ASP A 352 -30.36 -3.55 -11.88
CA ASP A 352 -31.77 -3.69 -11.49
C ASP A 352 -32.01 -4.90 -10.54
N GLY A 353 -31.09 -5.11 -9.60
CA GLY A 353 -31.14 -6.23 -8.63
C GLY A 353 -30.86 -7.60 -9.20
N ARG A 354 -30.37 -7.71 -10.44
CA ARG A 354 -30.04 -8.98 -11.11
C ARG A 354 -28.55 -9.06 -11.40
N VAL A 355 -27.97 -10.24 -11.28
CA VAL A 355 -26.61 -10.54 -11.73
C VAL A 355 -26.61 -10.59 -13.25
N ILE A 356 -25.81 -9.71 -13.88
CA ILE A 356 -25.64 -9.64 -15.34
C ILE A 356 -24.27 -10.11 -15.81
N GLY A 357 -23.31 -10.27 -14.88
CA GLY A 357 -21.97 -10.78 -15.19
C GLY A 357 -21.33 -11.45 -13.98
N LEU A 358 -20.70 -12.59 -14.22
CA LEU A 358 -19.93 -13.37 -13.24
C LEU A 358 -18.44 -13.28 -13.55
N PRO A 359 -17.55 -13.49 -12.57
CA PRO A 359 -16.12 -13.55 -12.83
C PRO A 359 -15.78 -14.65 -13.86
N ASP A 360 -14.88 -14.34 -14.78
CA ASP A 360 -14.38 -15.26 -15.82
C ASP A 360 -13.75 -16.54 -15.26
N LEU A 361 -13.17 -16.46 -14.06
CA LEU A 361 -12.66 -17.63 -13.32
C LEU A 361 -13.70 -18.75 -13.08
N LEU A 362 -15.00 -18.47 -13.28
CA LEU A 362 -16.06 -19.46 -13.15
C LEU A 362 -16.32 -20.23 -14.47
N GLU A 363 -15.62 -19.90 -15.56
CA GLU A 363 -15.64 -20.57 -16.87
C GLU A 363 -17.06 -20.82 -17.41
N ARG A 364 -17.93 -19.82 -17.36
CA ARG A 364 -19.33 -19.87 -17.80
C ARG A 364 -19.62 -18.85 -18.89
N ALA A 365 -20.68 -19.06 -19.65
CA ALA A 365 -21.20 -18.05 -20.56
C ALA A 365 -21.65 -16.79 -19.78
N GLY A 366 -21.34 -15.61 -20.31
CA GLY A 366 -21.66 -14.32 -19.67
C GLY A 366 -20.68 -13.95 -18.54
N THR A 367 -19.49 -14.51 -18.51
CA THR A 367 -18.43 -14.11 -17.59
C THR A 367 -17.74 -12.82 -18.06
N VAL A 368 -17.21 -12.10 -17.08
CA VAL A 368 -16.59 -10.77 -17.27
C VAL A 368 -15.23 -10.72 -16.57
N PRO A 369 -14.28 -9.91 -17.11
CA PRO A 369 -12.92 -9.93 -16.64
C PRO A 369 -12.78 -9.20 -15.30
N PHE A 370 -12.74 -9.96 -14.23
CA PHE A 370 -12.27 -9.52 -12.92
C PHE A 370 -10.89 -10.09 -12.64
N VAL A 371 -9.96 -9.22 -12.22
CA VAL A 371 -8.65 -9.65 -11.78
C VAL A 371 -8.44 -9.37 -10.30
N TRP A 372 -7.71 -10.26 -9.65
CA TRP A 372 -7.21 -9.98 -8.32
C TRP A 372 -6.17 -8.86 -8.39
N ALA A 373 -6.46 -7.76 -7.73
CA ALA A 373 -5.62 -6.57 -7.69
C ALA A 373 -5.26 -6.17 -6.26
N GLY A 374 -5.53 -7.02 -5.28
CA GLY A 374 -5.10 -6.87 -3.91
C GLY A 374 -3.57 -6.93 -3.83
N GLY A 375 -2.92 -5.78 -3.95
CA GLY A 375 -1.46 -5.64 -4.02
C GLY A 375 -0.75 -5.67 -2.69
N VAL A 376 -1.31 -6.34 -1.67
CA VAL A 376 -0.64 -6.43 -0.37
C VAL A 376 0.34 -7.60 -0.41
N PRO A 377 1.67 -7.37 -0.31
CA PRO A 377 2.60 -8.47 -0.22
C PRO A 377 2.27 -9.32 1.01
N VAL A 378 2.28 -10.63 0.84
CA VAL A 378 1.98 -11.57 1.92
C VAL A 378 3.06 -11.47 2.99
N THR A 379 4.30 -11.22 2.56
CA THR A 379 5.47 -10.97 3.42
C THR A 379 5.91 -9.52 3.31
N GLY A 380 6.61 -9.04 4.32
CA GLY A 380 7.10 -7.67 4.38
C GLY A 380 6.10 -6.67 4.99
N GLU A 381 6.61 -5.55 5.42
CA GLU A 381 5.79 -4.45 5.94
C GLU A 381 5.33 -3.56 4.79
N ASN A 382 4.04 -3.21 4.78
CA ASN A 382 3.62 -2.03 4.05
C ASN A 382 4.13 -0.81 4.83
N GLY A 383 5.33 -0.37 4.50
CA GLY A 383 5.98 0.78 5.12
C GLY A 383 5.32 2.11 4.78
N VAL A 384 4.01 2.17 4.88
CA VAL A 384 3.25 3.42 4.69
C VAL A 384 3.18 4.23 5.98
N ASN A 385 3.58 3.63 7.11
CA ASN A 385 3.66 4.32 8.41
C ASN A 385 5.08 4.82 8.65
N GLY A 386 5.49 5.87 7.97
CA GLY A 386 6.66 6.67 8.23
C GLY A 386 6.29 8.13 8.33
#